data_ba74a2ee503e21c12de253cbd387f59d
#
_entry.id   ba74a2ee503e21c12de253cbd387f59d
#
_cell.length_a   1.000
_cell.length_b   1.000
_cell.length_c   1.000
_cell.angle_alpha   90.00
_cell.angle_beta   90.00
_cell.angle_gamma   90.00
#
_symmetry.space_group_name_H-M   'P 1'
#
loop_
_entity.id
_entity.type
_entity.pdbx_description
1 polymer ?
#
loop_
_entity_poly.entity_id
_entity_poly.type
_entity_poly.pdbx_seq_one_letter_code
_entity_poly.pdbx_strand_id
1 'polypeptide(L)'
;HSDKFVLLGDRLLSEWRPFPGIKVTTELVPTAWGHTRTHTVESNIACTAYDCGFAVPKFAAGFAQSAAGSEAEAKNAACRCVVKGAAGQGVVINAAPNTNLYDPNTVIPAVRYEIPIGTAVLNTRVESRHN
;
A
#
# COMPACT_ATOMS: atom_id res chain seq x y z
N HIS A 1 12.03 11.06 5.41
CA HIS A 1 12.60 11.69 4.21
C HIS A 1 13.00 10.64 3.19
N SER A 2 12.76 10.92 1.92
CA SER A 2 13.26 10.10 0.84
C SER A 2 14.71 10.46 0.58
N ASP A 3 15.62 9.55 0.87
CA ASP A 3 17.05 9.81 0.75
C ASP A 3 17.58 9.52 -0.65
N LYS A 4 16.95 8.59 -1.36
CA LYS A 4 17.35 8.20 -2.71
C LYS A 4 16.15 7.85 -3.56
N PHE A 5 16.26 8.18 -4.84
CA PHE A 5 15.21 7.92 -5.80
C PHE A 5 15.87 7.59 -7.14
N VAL A 6 15.67 6.39 -7.64
CA VAL A 6 16.31 5.91 -8.87
C VAL A 6 15.27 5.27 -9.78
N LEU A 7 15.23 5.72 -11.02
CA LEU A 7 14.42 5.11 -12.06
C LEU A 7 15.30 4.17 -12.88
N LEU A 8 14.99 2.88 -12.86
CA LEU A 8 15.71 1.84 -13.59
C LEU A 8 14.78 1.21 -14.62
N GLY A 9 14.80 1.73 -15.84
CA GLY A 9 13.98 1.18 -16.91
C GLY A 9 12.49 1.25 -16.56
N ASP A 10 11.89 0.09 -16.31
CA ASP A 10 10.47 -0.07 -16.00
C ASP A 10 10.14 -0.15 -14.51
N ARG A 11 11.08 0.18 -13.65
CA ARG A 11 10.91 0.11 -12.21
C ARG A 11 11.47 1.34 -11.51
N LEU A 12 10.90 1.64 -10.36
CA LEU A 12 11.31 2.75 -9.52
C LEU A 12 11.83 2.21 -8.19
N LEU A 13 13.01 2.67 -7.79
CA LEU A 13 13.59 2.34 -6.49
C LEU A 13 13.65 3.60 -5.62
N SER A 14 13.30 3.47 -4.35
CA SER A 14 13.44 4.54 -3.37
C SER A 14 13.98 3.99 -2.06
N GLU A 15 14.74 4.82 -1.35
CA GLU A 15 15.17 4.54 0.01
C GLU A 15 14.67 5.66 0.90
N TRP A 16 14.09 5.30 2.04
CA TRP A 16 13.44 6.23 2.95
C TRP A 16 13.75 5.85 4.40
N ARG A 17 14.04 6.86 5.23
CA ARG A 17 14.29 6.69 6.67
C ARG A 17 13.26 7.53 7.43
N PRO A 18 12.05 6.97 7.69
CA PRO A 18 10.99 7.72 8.37
C PRO A 18 11.33 8.11 9.80
N PHE A 19 12.07 7.26 10.51
CA PHE A 19 12.51 7.47 11.88
C PHE A 19 13.91 6.92 12.08
N PRO A 20 14.65 7.39 13.11
CA PRO A 20 15.92 6.77 13.48
C PRO A 20 15.74 5.28 13.75
N GLY A 21 16.58 4.44 13.15
CA GLY A 21 16.52 3.00 13.30
C GLY A 21 15.55 2.28 12.37
N ILE A 22 14.85 2.99 11.48
CA ILE A 22 13.97 2.40 10.48
C ILE A 22 14.40 2.84 9.09
N LYS A 23 14.68 1.87 8.24
CA LYS A 23 15.01 2.09 6.82
C LYS A 23 14.04 1.30 5.97
N VAL A 24 13.45 1.96 4.99
CA VAL A 24 12.54 1.33 4.02
C VAL A 24 13.12 1.49 2.62
N THR A 25 13.31 0.38 1.94
CA THR A 25 13.71 0.36 0.53
C THR A 25 12.50 -0.14 -0.27
N THR A 26 12.04 0.62 -1.25
CA THR A 26 10.87 0.28 -2.04
C THR A 26 11.22 0.12 -3.49
N GLU A 27 10.79 -0.98 -4.10
CA GLU A 27 10.79 -1.18 -5.54
C GLU A 27 9.35 -1.14 -6.03
N LEU A 28 9.05 -0.23 -6.95
CA LEU A 28 7.74 -0.12 -7.58
C LEU A 28 7.86 -0.55 -9.05
N VAL A 29 7.04 -1.53 -9.44
CA VAL A 29 7.04 -2.07 -10.80
C VAL A 29 5.65 -1.90 -11.39
N PRO A 30 5.49 -1.07 -12.45
CA PRO A 30 4.22 -0.96 -13.15
C PRO A 30 3.82 -2.26 -13.84
N THR A 31 2.52 -2.50 -13.93
CA THR A 31 1.95 -3.66 -14.61
C THR A 31 0.79 -3.20 -15.49
N ALA A 32 0.24 -4.12 -16.30
CA ALA A 32 -0.92 -3.81 -17.13
C ALA A 32 -2.18 -3.52 -16.30
N TRP A 33 -2.25 -4.01 -15.05
CA TRP A 33 -3.43 -3.87 -14.17
C TRP A 33 -3.20 -2.90 -13.02
N GLY A 34 -2.04 -2.27 -12.91
CA GLY A 34 -1.70 -1.37 -11.81
C GLY A 34 -0.21 -1.37 -11.53
N HIS A 35 0.19 -1.75 -10.33
CA HIS A 35 1.60 -1.88 -9.97
C HIS A 35 1.80 -2.79 -8.76
N THR A 36 3.04 -3.21 -8.57
CA THR A 36 3.48 -3.88 -7.35
C THR A 36 4.48 -3.00 -6.62
N ARG A 37 4.46 -3.06 -5.29
CA ARG A 37 5.44 -2.43 -4.42
C ARG A 37 6.09 -3.50 -3.57
N THR A 38 7.40 -3.59 -3.59
CA THR A 38 8.13 -4.45 -2.68
C THR A 38 8.90 -3.56 -1.73
N HIS A 39 8.54 -3.61 -0.45
CA HIS A 39 9.21 -2.85 0.60
C HIS A 39 10.09 -3.79 1.40
N THR A 40 11.36 -3.44 1.51
CA THR A 40 12.26 -4.09 2.48
C THR A 40 12.40 -3.14 3.66
N VAL A 41 11.93 -3.58 4.82
CA VAL A 41 11.93 -2.77 6.05
C VAL A 41 12.98 -3.33 6.99
N GLU A 42 13.94 -2.49 7.37
CA GLU A 42 14.93 -2.82 8.38
C GLU A 42 14.64 -1.93 9.59
N SER A 43 14.28 -2.53 10.72
CA SER A 43 13.85 -1.78 11.89
C SER A 43 14.39 -2.40 13.18
N ASN A 44 14.82 -1.52 14.10
CA ASN A 44 15.24 -1.93 15.44
C ASN A 44 14.09 -1.90 16.45
N ILE A 45 12.87 -1.55 16.00
CA ILE A 45 11.65 -1.59 16.82
C ILE A 45 10.54 -2.29 16.04
N ALA A 46 9.59 -2.89 16.77
CA ALA A 46 8.36 -3.35 16.15
C ALA A 46 7.53 -2.13 15.73
N CYS A 47 6.93 -2.17 14.55
CA CYS A 47 6.20 -1.03 14.02
C CYS A 47 4.99 -1.46 13.19
N THR A 48 4.08 -0.52 12.98
CA THR A 48 2.91 -0.70 12.13
C THR A 48 3.05 0.20 10.91
N ALA A 49 2.79 -0.35 9.73
CA ALA A 49 2.79 0.41 8.49
C ALA A 49 1.49 0.19 7.73
N TYR A 50 1.01 1.25 7.09
CA TYR A 50 -0.14 1.20 6.19
C TYR A 50 0.33 1.40 4.77
N ASP A 51 -0.12 0.54 3.87
CA ASP A 51 0.16 0.69 2.44
C ASP A 51 -1.15 0.90 1.72
N CYS A 52 -1.26 2.05 1.04
CA CYS A 52 -2.51 2.57 0.53
C CYS A 52 -2.58 2.50 -0.99
N GLY A 53 -3.79 2.29 -1.52
CA GLY A 53 -4.07 2.48 -2.92
C GLY A 53 -4.34 3.95 -3.25
N PHE A 54 -5.29 4.19 -4.14
CA PHE A 54 -5.70 5.56 -4.48
C PHE A 54 -7.13 5.85 -3.99
N ALA A 55 -7.47 7.14 -3.94
CA ALA A 55 -8.76 7.61 -3.45
C ALA A 55 -9.88 7.31 -4.46
N VAL A 56 -10.98 6.74 -3.97
CA VAL A 56 -12.16 6.44 -4.76
C VAL A 56 -13.33 7.28 -4.23
N PRO A 57 -13.98 8.09 -5.08
CA PRO A 57 -15.10 8.93 -4.65
C PRO A 57 -16.28 8.12 -4.13
N LYS A 58 -16.78 8.51 -2.96
CA LYS A 58 -17.91 7.85 -2.29
C LYS A 58 -19.27 8.26 -2.85
N PHE A 59 -19.38 9.48 -3.33
CA PHE A 59 -20.64 10.03 -3.81
C PHE A 59 -20.99 9.61 -5.24
N ALA A 60 -20.05 9.01 -5.96
CA ALA A 60 -20.31 8.53 -7.32
C ALA A 60 -21.23 7.29 -7.29
N ALA A 61 -22.01 7.14 -8.34
CA ALA A 61 -22.93 6.00 -8.46
C ALA A 61 -22.17 4.67 -8.38
N GLY A 62 -22.78 3.66 -7.76
CA GLY A 62 -22.20 2.33 -7.66
C GLY A 62 -21.10 2.19 -6.63
N PHE A 63 -20.97 3.14 -5.70
CA PHE A 63 -19.93 3.05 -4.68
C PHE A 63 -20.13 1.82 -3.80
N ALA A 64 -19.03 1.08 -3.58
CA ALA A 64 -18.96 -0.03 -2.63
C ALA A 64 -17.54 -0.17 -2.12
N GLN A 65 -17.40 -0.68 -0.91
CA GLN A 65 -16.10 -0.98 -0.34
C GLN A 65 -16.15 -2.28 0.45
N SER A 66 -15.02 -2.96 0.53
CA SER A 66 -14.87 -4.19 1.31
C SER A 66 -13.45 -4.31 1.83
N ALA A 67 -13.30 -5.02 2.94
CA ALA A 67 -12.00 -5.33 3.51
C ALA A 67 -12.10 -6.66 4.24
N ALA A 68 -11.22 -7.59 3.88
CA ALA A 68 -11.17 -8.90 4.51
C ALA A 68 -9.78 -9.51 4.34
N GLY A 69 -9.24 -10.12 5.39
CA GLY A 69 -7.93 -10.74 5.36
C GLY A 69 -6.84 -9.75 4.99
N SER A 70 -6.17 -9.98 3.87
CA SER A 70 -5.08 -9.15 3.37
C SER A 70 -5.46 -8.30 2.16
N GLU A 71 -6.76 -8.08 1.94
CA GLU A 71 -7.25 -7.38 0.76
C GLU A 71 -8.29 -6.32 1.12
N ALA A 72 -8.15 -5.12 0.56
CA ALA A 72 -9.11 -4.04 0.67
C ALA A 72 -9.50 -3.54 -0.72
N GLU A 73 -10.76 -3.16 -0.90
CA GLU A 73 -11.28 -2.69 -2.18
C GLU A 73 -12.19 -1.49 -1.99
N ALA A 74 -12.09 -0.53 -2.89
CA ALA A 74 -13.08 0.52 -3.05
C ALA A 74 -13.37 0.69 -4.54
N LYS A 75 -14.65 0.87 -4.89
CA LYS A 75 -15.05 1.01 -6.29
C LYS A 75 -16.28 1.88 -6.43
N ASN A 76 -16.47 2.40 -7.63
CA ASN A 76 -17.71 3.03 -8.08
C ASN A 76 -17.90 2.71 -9.57
N ALA A 77 -18.90 3.35 -10.21
CA ALA A 77 -19.16 3.09 -11.63
C ALA A 77 -18.00 3.50 -12.55
N ALA A 78 -17.12 4.41 -12.12
CA ALA A 78 -16.05 4.94 -12.94
C ALA A 78 -14.70 4.26 -12.71
N CYS A 79 -14.41 3.80 -11.49
CA CYS A 79 -13.09 3.26 -11.16
C CYS A 79 -13.15 2.20 -10.05
N ARG A 80 -12.08 1.45 -9.96
CA ARG A 80 -11.90 0.43 -8.91
C ARG A 80 -10.44 0.41 -8.47
N CYS A 81 -10.22 0.31 -7.16
CA CYS A 81 -8.91 0.14 -6.57
C CYS A 81 -8.93 -1.05 -5.62
N VAL A 82 -8.01 -1.98 -5.80
CA VAL A 82 -7.82 -3.14 -4.92
C VAL A 82 -6.39 -3.14 -4.43
N VAL A 83 -6.22 -3.27 -3.11
CA VAL A 83 -4.90 -3.38 -2.47
C VAL A 83 -4.81 -4.74 -1.81
N LYS A 84 -3.79 -5.51 -2.17
CA LYS A 84 -3.53 -6.84 -1.62
C LYS A 84 -2.16 -6.85 -0.99
N GLY A 85 -2.08 -7.33 0.25
CA GLY A 85 -0.82 -7.46 0.96
C GLY A 85 -0.33 -8.90 1.03
N ALA A 86 1.00 -9.07 0.96
CA ALA A 86 1.67 -10.33 1.23
C ALA A 86 2.99 -10.02 1.92
N ALA A 87 3.46 -10.90 2.79
CA ALA A 87 4.69 -10.67 3.51
C ALA A 87 5.33 -11.98 3.94
N GLY A 88 6.60 -11.88 4.32
CA GLY A 88 7.34 -12.99 4.87
C GLY A 88 6.87 -13.37 6.27
N GLN A 89 7.51 -14.38 6.84
CA GLN A 89 7.19 -14.92 8.15
C GLN A 89 7.32 -13.85 9.25
N GLY A 90 6.40 -13.88 10.19
CA GLY A 90 6.42 -12.96 11.35
C GLY A 90 5.68 -11.65 11.13
N VAL A 91 5.26 -11.36 9.92
CA VAL A 91 4.48 -10.15 9.61
C VAL A 91 3.00 -10.48 9.60
N VAL A 92 2.20 -9.71 10.34
CA VAL A 92 0.74 -9.86 10.36
C VAL A 92 0.15 -8.82 9.40
N ILE A 93 -0.77 -9.25 8.56
CA ILE A 93 -1.39 -8.41 7.54
C ILE A 93 -2.89 -8.36 7.78
N ASN A 94 -3.45 -7.16 7.82
CA ASN A 94 -4.89 -6.96 7.92
C ASN A 94 -5.35 -5.92 6.90
N ALA A 95 -6.46 -6.21 6.23
CA ALA A 95 -7.11 -5.22 5.41
C ALA A 95 -7.64 -4.08 6.29
N ALA A 96 -7.44 -2.87 5.86
CA ALA A 96 -7.88 -1.69 6.60
C ALA A 96 -8.64 -0.77 5.66
N PRO A 97 -9.98 -0.77 5.68
CA PRO A 97 -10.72 0.22 4.93
C PRO A 97 -10.37 1.59 5.49
N ASN A 98 -9.90 2.45 4.64
CA ASN A 98 -9.40 3.76 5.07
C ASN A 98 -10.33 4.86 4.59
N THR A 99 -10.70 5.74 5.53
CA THR A 99 -11.36 6.99 5.18
C THR A 99 -10.27 8.03 5.01
N ASN A 100 -10.26 8.72 3.89
CA ASN A 100 -9.30 9.77 3.66
C ASN A 100 -9.61 10.94 4.62
N LEU A 101 -8.71 11.19 5.57
CA LEU A 101 -8.90 12.22 6.58
C LEU A 101 -8.91 13.64 5.99
N TYR A 102 -8.32 13.83 4.82
CA TYR A 102 -8.26 15.14 4.15
C TYR A 102 -9.45 15.37 3.24
N ASP A 103 -10.12 14.30 2.81
CA ASP A 103 -11.30 14.39 1.94
C ASP A 103 -12.31 13.33 2.36
N PRO A 104 -13.33 13.70 3.15
CA PRO A 104 -14.33 12.73 3.63
C PRO A 104 -15.22 12.16 2.53
N ASN A 105 -15.14 12.70 1.31
CA ASN A 105 -15.91 12.22 0.17
C ASN A 105 -15.21 11.11 -0.61
N THR A 106 -14.04 10.68 -0.15
CA THR A 106 -13.28 9.60 -0.79
C THR A 106 -12.89 8.53 0.21
N VAL A 107 -12.64 7.33 -0.30
CA VAL A 107 -12.08 6.21 0.47
C VAL A 107 -10.80 5.75 -0.20
N ILE A 108 -9.77 5.52 0.59
CA ILE A 108 -8.50 4.97 0.12
C ILE A 108 -8.38 3.57 0.71
N PRO A 109 -8.48 2.51 -0.11
CA PRO A 109 -8.26 1.15 0.40
C PRO A 109 -6.81 0.97 0.81
N ALA A 110 -6.58 0.24 1.90
CA ALA A 110 -5.25 0.06 2.45
C ALA A 110 -5.12 -1.32 3.11
N VAL A 111 -3.88 -1.78 3.25
CA VAL A 111 -3.53 -2.91 4.09
C VAL A 111 -2.61 -2.42 5.20
N ARG A 112 -2.73 -3.05 6.37
CA ARG A 112 -1.91 -2.76 7.54
C ARG A 112 -0.96 -3.92 7.78
N TYR A 113 0.32 -3.59 7.95
CA TYR A 113 1.36 -4.55 8.27
C TYR A 113 1.84 -4.32 9.70
N GLU A 114 1.79 -5.36 10.52
CA GLU A 114 2.44 -5.37 11.82
C GLU A 114 3.82 -6.00 11.64
N ILE A 115 4.88 -5.20 11.78
CA ILE A 115 6.24 -5.56 11.37
C ILE A 115 7.09 -5.79 12.61
N PRO A 116 7.70 -6.98 12.76
CA PRO A 116 8.58 -7.27 13.91
C PRO A 116 9.93 -6.57 13.75
N ILE A 117 10.70 -6.57 14.82
CA ILE A 117 12.10 -6.11 14.82
C ILE A 117 12.90 -6.98 13.83
N GLY A 118 13.77 -6.36 13.07
CA GLY A 118 14.65 -7.02 12.11
C GLY A 118 14.36 -6.57 10.68
N THR A 119 14.56 -7.49 9.75
CA THR A 119 14.32 -7.25 8.32
C THR A 119 13.06 -7.97 7.89
N ALA A 120 12.14 -7.23 7.27
CA ALA A 120 10.90 -7.78 6.72
C ALA A 120 10.72 -7.34 5.27
N VAL A 121 10.17 -8.22 4.44
CA VAL A 121 9.83 -7.92 3.05
C VAL A 121 8.31 -7.93 2.92
N LEU A 122 7.76 -6.82 2.44
CA LEU A 122 6.33 -6.62 2.26
C LEU A 122 6.06 -6.49 0.76
N ASN A 123 5.07 -7.21 0.27
CA ASN A 123 4.68 -7.14 -1.14
C ASN A 123 3.25 -6.64 -1.22
N THR A 124 3.07 -5.44 -1.76
CA THR A 124 1.76 -4.84 -1.93
C THR A 124 1.42 -4.78 -3.41
N ARG A 125 0.29 -5.35 -3.75
CA ARG A 125 -0.24 -5.32 -5.12
C ARG A 125 -1.39 -4.32 -5.16
N VAL A 126 -1.28 -3.33 -6.03
CA VAL A 126 -2.32 -2.34 -6.24
C VAL A 126 -2.89 -2.54 -7.63
N GLU A 127 -4.16 -2.95 -7.69
CA GLU A 127 -4.88 -3.11 -8.96
C GLU A 127 -5.78 -1.91 -9.16
N SER A 128 -5.71 -1.33 -10.33
CA SER A 128 -6.52 -0.16 -10.68
C SER A 128 -7.21 -0.38 -12.01
N ARG A 129 -8.48 0.06 -12.08
CA ARG A 129 -9.27 -0.02 -13.28
C ARG A 129 -10.08 1.26 -13.42
N HIS A 130 -10.07 1.83 -14.61
CA HIS A 130 -10.93 2.93 -15.00
C HIS A 130 -11.90 2.44 -16.07
N ASN A 131 -13.17 2.69 -15.84
CA ASN A 131 -14.24 2.27 -16.75
C ASN A 131 -14.54 3.38 -17.78
#